data_0ae2de29a9ea2702a4665db954faa863
#
_entry.id   0ae2de29a9ea2702a4665db954faa863
#
_cell.length_a   1.000
_cell.length_b   1.000
_cell.length_c   1.000
_cell.angle_alpha   90.00
_cell.angle_beta   90.00
_cell.angle_gamma   90.00
#
_symmetry.space_group_name_H-M   'P 1'
#
loop_
_entity.id
_entity.type
_entity.pdbx_description
1 polymer ?
#
loop_
_entity_poly.entity_id
_entity_poly.type
_entity_poly.pdbx_seq_one_letter_code
_entity_poly.pdbx_strand_id
1 'polypeptide(L)'
;VAPKGRVQDVKRLVEQMKRAGRSEPGLHREVFRPWGSYDSVDAGARFQVKRLTIKPGATLSLQLHHHRAEHWVIVKGTARVTRGDEVFILTENQSTYIPLGIKHRLENPGKVPLEIIEVQSGEYLGEDDIERFEDNYGR
;
A
#
# COMPACT_ATOMS: atom_id res chain seq x y z
N VAL A 1 6.05 0.49 18.05
CA VAL A 1 6.39 1.84 17.59
C VAL A 1 7.64 1.77 16.72
N ALA A 2 7.54 2.22 15.48
CA ALA A 2 8.71 2.25 14.60
C ALA A 2 9.71 3.30 15.11
N PRO A 3 11.01 2.98 15.13
CA PRO A 3 12.03 3.96 15.45
C PRO A 3 11.94 5.19 14.52
N LYS A 4 12.30 6.35 15.01
CA LYS A 4 12.31 7.58 14.20
C LYS A 4 13.08 7.41 12.89
N GLY A 5 14.17 6.65 12.89
CA GLY A 5 14.96 6.38 11.69
C GLY A 5 14.17 5.65 10.60
N ARG A 6 13.28 4.73 10.96
CA ARG A 6 12.45 4.01 9.98
C ARG A 6 11.44 4.93 9.29
N VAL A 7 10.84 5.86 10.02
CA VAL A 7 9.90 6.83 9.45
C VAL A 7 10.62 7.73 8.45
N GLN A 8 11.83 8.17 8.78
CA GLN A 8 12.64 8.99 7.88
C GLN A 8 13.06 8.21 6.63
N ASP A 9 13.38 6.94 6.77
CA ASP A 9 13.77 6.09 5.64
C ASP A 9 12.60 5.89 4.68
N VAL A 10 11.38 5.70 5.18
CA VAL A 10 10.18 5.57 4.35
C VAL A 10 9.90 6.86 3.59
N LYS A 11 10.00 8.02 4.25
CA LYS A 11 9.81 9.32 3.59
C LYS A 11 10.84 9.56 2.50
N ARG A 12 12.09 9.23 2.75
CA ARG A 12 13.18 9.36 1.78
C ARG A 12 12.94 8.47 0.57
N LEU A 13 12.49 7.25 0.80
CA LEU A 13 12.17 6.30 -0.25
C LEU A 13 11.05 6.83 -1.16
N VAL A 14 9.98 7.38 -0.57
CA VAL A 14 8.87 7.97 -1.33
C VAL A 14 9.37 9.13 -2.20
N GLU A 15 10.22 10.00 -1.69
CA GLU A 15 10.77 11.11 -2.46
C GLU A 15 11.64 10.63 -3.62
N GLN A 16 12.44 9.60 -3.40
CA GLN A 16 13.26 8.99 -4.45
C GLN A 16 12.39 8.41 -5.56
N MET A 17 11.30 7.75 -5.21
CA MET A 17 10.38 7.18 -6.18
C MET A 17 9.66 8.24 -7.01
N LYS A 18 9.28 9.35 -6.42
CA LYS A 18 8.67 10.45 -7.15
C LYS A 18 9.60 10.98 -8.23
N ARG A 19 10.89 11.01 -7.97
CA ARG A 19 11.91 11.43 -8.94
C ARG A 19 12.16 10.37 -10.01
N ALA A 20 12.32 9.12 -9.60
CA ALA A 20 12.58 8.01 -10.51
C ALA A 20 11.44 7.79 -11.49
N GLY A 21 10.20 7.89 -11.05
CA GLY A 21 9.02 7.71 -11.89
C GLY A 21 8.90 8.73 -13.02
N ARG A 22 9.65 9.82 -12.98
CA ARG A 22 9.67 10.83 -14.06
C ARG A 22 10.77 10.58 -15.09
N SER A 23 11.82 9.87 -14.73
CA SER A 23 13.00 9.71 -15.56
C SER A 23 13.13 8.34 -16.22
N GLU A 24 12.37 7.34 -15.76
CA GLU A 24 12.53 5.97 -16.25
C GLU A 24 11.19 5.29 -16.53
N PRO A 25 10.47 5.74 -17.57
CA PRO A 25 9.11 5.26 -17.84
C PRO A 25 9.03 3.78 -18.22
N GLY A 26 10.13 3.14 -18.60
CA GLY A 26 10.14 1.73 -19.01
C GLY A 26 10.29 0.73 -17.88
N LEU A 27 10.61 1.14 -16.66
CA LEU A 27 10.91 0.23 -15.54
C LEU A 27 9.68 -0.15 -14.72
N HIS A 28 8.58 0.58 -14.85
CA HIS A 28 7.38 0.34 -14.07
C HIS A 28 6.37 -0.44 -14.87
N ARG A 29 5.82 -1.48 -14.26
CA ARG A 29 4.77 -2.27 -14.88
C ARG A 29 3.48 -2.04 -14.12
N GLU A 30 2.54 -1.31 -14.71
CA GLU A 30 1.24 -1.05 -14.11
C GLU A 30 0.33 -2.26 -14.26
N VAL A 31 -0.28 -2.68 -13.17
CA VAL A 31 -1.23 -3.78 -13.11
C VAL A 31 -2.59 -3.21 -12.74
N PHE A 32 -3.60 -3.44 -13.57
CA PHE A 32 -4.95 -2.95 -13.35
C PHE A 32 -5.77 -3.93 -12.52
N ARG A 33 -6.58 -3.38 -11.63
CA ARG A 33 -7.48 -4.11 -10.76
C ARG A 33 -8.84 -3.40 -10.75
N PRO A 34 -9.94 -4.06 -10.33
CA PRO A 34 -11.25 -3.41 -10.27
C PRO A 34 -11.28 -2.12 -9.46
N TRP A 35 -10.47 -2.03 -8.41
CA TRP A 35 -10.39 -0.85 -7.53
C TRP A 35 -9.43 0.24 -8.02
N GLY A 36 -8.63 -0.03 -9.02
CA GLY A 36 -7.61 0.91 -9.52
C GLY A 36 -6.43 0.22 -10.16
N SER A 37 -5.23 0.59 -9.76
CA SER A 37 -4.01 -0.01 -10.32
C SER A 37 -2.87 0.03 -9.32
N TYR A 38 -1.82 -0.75 -9.59
CA TYR A 38 -0.56 -0.61 -8.85
C TYR A 38 0.63 -0.78 -9.78
N ASP A 39 1.74 -0.14 -9.40
CA ASP A 39 3.04 -0.28 -10.04
C ASP A 39 4.01 -0.90 -9.06
N SER A 40 4.79 -1.87 -9.51
CA SER A 40 5.96 -2.34 -8.75
C SER A 40 7.10 -1.38 -9.04
N VAL A 41 7.60 -0.71 -8.01
CA VAL A 41 8.59 0.36 -8.14
C VAL A 41 10.00 -0.13 -7.84
N ASP A 42 10.16 -0.99 -6.84
CA ASP A 42 11.44 -1.54 -6.45
C ASP A 42 11.23 -2.84 -5.68
N ALA A 43 12.26 -3.69 -5.67
CA ALA A 43 12.21 -4.96 -4.96
C ALA A 43 13.61 -5.42 -4.60
N GLY A 44 13.74 -6.06 -3.44
CA GLY A 44 14.96 -6.70 -2.99
C GLY A 44 14.64 -8.07 -2.41
N ALA A 45 15.60 -8.69 -1.75
CA ALA A 45 15.43 -10.03 -1.20
C ALA A 45 14.35 -10.09 -0.11
N ARG A 46 14.17 -9.01 0.65
CA ARG A 46 13.26 -8.97 1.78
C ARG A 46 12.28 -7.81 1.74
N PHE A 47 12.19 -7.11 0.64
CA PHE A 47 11.24 -6.00 0.51
C PHE A 47 10.72 -5.88 -0.92
N GLN A 48 9.55 -5.26 -1.02
CA GLN A 48 8.94 -4.89 -2.30
C GLN A 48 8.19 -3.60 -2.10
N VAL A 49 8.29 -2.69 -3.06
CA VAL A 49 7.63 -1.38 -3.00
C VAL A 49 6.67 -1.25 -4.15
N LYS A 50 5.45 -0.84 -3.84
CA LYS A 50 4.40 -0.62 -4.84
C LYS A 50 3.79 0.76 -4.67
N ARG A 51 3.40 1.36 -5.78
CA ARG A 51 2.56 2.56 -5.79
C ARG A 51 1.16 2.11 -6.16
N LEU A 52 0.18 2.40 -5.29
CA LEU A 52 -1.21 2.06 -5.53
C LEU A 52 -2.00 3.32 -5.86
N THR A 53 -2.88 3.22 -6.84
CA THR A 53 -3.84 4.27 -7.19
C THR A 53 -5.23 3.69 -7.06
N ILE A 54 -6.01 4.20 -6.12
CA ILE A 54 -7.35 3.68 -5.82
C ILE A 54 -8.40 4.67 -6.31
N LYS A 55 -9.34 4.18 -7.11
CA LYS A 55 -10.43 4.98 -7.66
C LYS A 55 -11.28 5.59 -6.54
N PRO A 56 -11.85 6.79 -6.76
CA PRO A 56 -12.79 7.36 -5.80
C PRO A 56 -13.91 6.39 -5.47
N GLY A 57 -14.19 6.22 -4.19
CA GLY A 57 -15.23 5.33 -3.70
C GLY A 57 -14.90 3.84 -3.72
N ALA A 58 -13.73 3.45 -4.21
CA ALA A 58 -13.36 2.04 -4.28
C ALA A 58 -12.86 1.50 -2.94
N THR A 59 -13.08 0.20 -2.74
CA THR A 59 -12.71 -0.52 -1.53
C THR A 59 -11.97 -1.80 -1.92
N LEU A 60 -10.80 -2.03 -1.32
CA LEU A 60 -10.08 -3.28 -1.50
C LEU A 60 -10.64 -4.37 -0.60
N SER A 61 -10.28 -5.63 -0.85
CA SER A 61 -10.72 -6.73 0.00
C SER A 61 -10.19 -6.59 1.44
N LEU A 62 -10.95 -7.11 2.40
CA LEU A 62 -10.45 -7.32 3.75
C LEU A 62 -9.54 -8.55 3.70
N GLN A 63 -8.27 -8.41 4.08
CA GLN A 63 -7.28 -9.43 3.84
C GLN A 63 -6.22 -9.46 4.94
N LEU A 64 -5.46 -10.55 5.00
CA LEU A 64 -4.26 -10.63 5.84
C LEU A 64 -3.14 -11.36 5.10
N HIS A 65 -1.92 -11.16 5.56
CA HIS A 65 -0.73 -11.83 5.06
C HIS A 65 0.01 -12.49 6.23
N HIS A 66 0.54 -13.69 5.97
CA HIS A 66 1.19 -14.49 7.02
C HIS A 66 2.70 -14.28 7.08
N HIS A 67 3.32 -13.79 6.00
CA HIS A 67 4.77 -13.77 5.86
C HIS A 67 5.35 -12.37 5.64
N ARG A 68 4.49 -11.36 5.47
CA ARG A 68 4.96 -10.00 5.24
C ARG A 68 4.17 -8.99 6.06
N ALA A 69 4.86 -7.95 6.50
CA ALA A 69 4.25 -6.75 7.05
C ALA A 69 4.22 -5.67 5.97
N GLU A 70 3.41 -4.63 6.17
CA GLU A 70 3.29 -3.53 5.22
C GLU A 70 3.37 -2.19 5.93
N HIS A 71 3.92 -1.19 5.22
CA HIS A 71 3.85 0.21 5.60
C HIS A 71 3.17 0.96 4.47
N TRP A 72 2.19 1.76 4.80
CA TRP A 72 1.45 2.58 3.83
C TRP A 72 1.69 4.04 4.10
N VAL A 73 2.07 4.78 3.06
CA VAL A 73 2.25 6.24 3.12
C VAL A 73 1.28 6.87 2.13
N ILE A 74 0.47 7.80 2.61
CA ILE A 74 -0.50 8.49 1.77
C ILE A 74 0.22 9.61 1.03
N VAL A 75 0.23 9.54 -0.30
CA VAL A 75 0.86 10.54 -1.15
C VAL A 75 -0.14 11.62 -1.56
N LYS A 76 -1.37 11.20 -1.91
CA LYS A 76 -2.41 12.11 -2.38
C LYS A 76 -3.77 11.52 -2.03
N GLY A 77 -4.67 12.37 -1.56
CA GLY A 77 -6.03 11.98 -1.26
C GLY A 77 -6.22 11.59 0.20
N THR A 78 -7.31 10.87 0.46
CA THR A 78 -7.72 10.45 1.80
C THR A 78 -7.97 8.96 1.81
N ALA A 79 -7.43 8.26 2.78
CA ALA A 79 -7.62 6.82 2.95
C ALA A 79 -8.43 6.53 4.20
N ARG A 80 -9.36 5.58 4.10
CA ARG A 80 -9.95 4.93 5.27
C ARG A 80 -9.26 3.59 5.42
N VAL A 81 -8.64 3.39 6.58
CA VAL A 81 -7.87 2.18 6.87
C VAL A 81 -8.58 1.38 7.94
N THR A 82 -8.80 0.09 7.66
CA THR A 82 -9.20 -0.89 8.65
C THR A 82 -7.96 -1.71 9.00
N ARG A 83 -7.63 -1.76 10.29
CA ARG A 83 -6.49 -2.53 10.80
C ARG A 83 -6.93 -3.26 12.06
N GLY A 84 -7.17 -4.58 11.96
CA GLY A 84 -7.78 -5.33 13.04
C GLY A 84 -9.15 -4.78 13.38
N ASP A 85 -9.34 -4.34 14.61
CA ASP A 85 -10.60 -3.75 15.08
C ASP A 85 -10.65 -2.24 14.95
N GLU A 86 -9.59 -1.61 14.47
CA GLU A 86 -9.50 -0.17 14.33
C GLU A 86 -9.89 0.28 12.93
N VAL A 87 -10.62 1.40 12.84
CA VAL A 87 -10.91 2.08 11.57
C VAL A 87 -10.54 3.53 11.74
N PHE A 88 -9.70 4.05 10.86
CA PHE A 88 -9.22 5.43 10.97
C PHE A 88 -8.95 6.04 9.60
N ILE A 89 -8.84 7.36 9.58
CA ILE A 89 -8.60 8.15 8.37
C ILE A 89 -7.15 8.61 8.34
N LEU A 90 -6.51 8.46 7.19
CA LEU A 90 -5.20 9.03 6.91
C LEU A 90 -5.28 10.01 5.75
N THR A 91 -4.56 11.10 5.85
CA THR A 91 -4.44 12.10 4.80
C THR A 91 -3.00 12.21 4.32
N GLU A 92 -2.73 13.15 3.42
CA GLU A 92 -1.39 13.27 2.81
C GLU A 92 -0.27 13.34 3.84
N ASN A 93 0.80 12.63 3.55
CA ASN A 93 2.01 12.48 4.37
C ASN A 93 1.82 11.70 5.68
N GLN A 94 0.64 11.19 5.94
CA GLN A 94 0.41 10.28 7.06
C GLN A 94 0.69 8.84 6.63
N SER A 95 1.01 7.99 7.59
CA SER A 95 1.38 6.61 7.33
C SER A 95 0.89 5.69 8.43
N THR A 96 0.84 4.39 8.12
CA THR A 96 0.49 3.36 9.08
C THR A 96 1.31 2.10 8.83
N TYR A 97 1.49 1.34 9.90
CA TYR A 97 2.13 0.02 9.85
C TYR A 97 1.06 -1.06 9.96
N ILE A 98 1.13 -2.05 9.09
CA ILE A 98 0.24 -3.22 9.10
C ILE A 98 1.08 -4.44 9.46
N PRO A 99 0.93 -4.98 10.70
CA PRO A 99 1.70 -6.15 11.11
C PRO A 99 1.27 -7.44 10.39
N LEU A 100 2.12 -8.44 10.48
CA LEU A 100 1.79 -9.81 10.06
C LEU A 100 0.51 -10.29 10.73
N GLY A 101 -0.33 -11.02 9.98
CA GLY A 101 -1.48 -11.71 10.52
C GLY A 101 -2.63 -10.82 10.99
N ILE A 102 -2.59 -9.54 10.67
CA ILE A 102 -3.65 -8.61 11.03
C ILE A 102 -4.54 -8.34 9.81
N LYS A 103 -5.84 -8.51 9.99
CA LYS A 103 -6.81 -8.19 8.95
C LYS A 103 -6.77 -6.69 8.65
N HIS A 104 -6.70 -6.34 7.39
CA HIS A 104 -6.64 -4.96 6.98
C HIS A 104 -7.37 -4.71 5.67
N ARG A 105 -7.81 -3.48 5.49
CA ARG A 105 -8.52 -3.03 4.30
C ARG A 105 -8.19 -1.57 4.04
N LEU A 106 -8.06 -1.23 2.76
CA LEU A 106 -7.84 0.12 2.30
C LEU A 106 -9.06 0.56 1.49
N GLU A 107 -9.55 1.77 1.76
CA GLU A 107 -10.69 2.34 1.05
C GLU A 107 -10.38 3.78 0.67
N ASN A 108 -10.90 4.21 -0.46
CA ASN A 108 -10.88 5.61 -0.86
C ASN A 108 -12.29 6.20 -0.65
N PRO A 109 -12.54 6.89 0.47
CA PRO A 109 -13.85 7.49 0.75
C PRO A 109 -14.07 8.82 0.02
N GLY A 110 -13.03 9.33 -0.65
CA GLY A 110 -13.04 10.65 -1.26
C GLY A 110 -13.55 10.67 -2.69
N LYS A 111 -13.45 11.84 -3.31
CA LYS A 111 -13.90 12.08 -4.69
C LYS A 111 -12.75 12.23 -5.67
N VAL A 112 -11.52 12.13 -5.20
CA VAL A 112 -10.32 12.15 -6.04
C VAL A 112 -9.57 10.82 -5.91
N PRO A 113 -8.73 10.44 -6.88
CA PRO A 113 -7.92 9.24 -6.75
C PRO A 113 -7.04 9.30 -5.50
N LEU A 114 -6.95 8.16 -4.81
CA LEU A 114 -6.07 7.98 -3.66
C LEU A 114 -4.77 7.35 -4.16
N GLU A 115 -3.65 7.98 -3.85
CA GLU A 115 -2.33 7.47 -4.23
C GLU A 115 -1.54 7.17 -2.97
N ILE A 116 -1.05 5.93 -2.85
CA ILE A 116 -0.24 5.52 -1.71
C ILE A 116 1.01 4.77 -2.16
N ILE A 117 2.02 4.82 -1.31
CA ILE A 117 3.21 3.98 -1.44
C ILE A 117 3.12 2.90 -0.38
N GLU A 118 3.21 1.64 -0.83
CA GLU A 118 3.18 0.47 0.03
C GLU A 118 4.55 -0.19 0.04
N VAL A 119 5.13 -0.32 1.22
CA VAL A 119 6.37 -1.08 1.41
C VAL A 119 6.01 -2.40 2.06
N GLN A 120 6.28 -3.49 1.38
CA GLN A 120 6.10 -4.85 1.88
C GLN A 120 7.45 -5.36 2.35
N SER A 121 7.50 -5.95 3.53
CA SER A 121 8.76 -6.44 4.11
C SER A 121 8.53 -7.78 4.79
N GLY A 122 9.37 -8.76 4.51
CA GLY A 122 9.26 -10.07 5.10
C GLY A 122 10.11 -11.12 4.40
N GLU A 123 10.02 -12.34 4.87
CA GLU A 123 10.79 -13.45 4.31
C GLU A 123 10.20 -14.03 3.02
N TYR A 124 8.91 -13.79 2.78
CA TYR A 124 8.23 -14.24 1.58
C TYR A 124 7.28 -13.14 1.08
N LEU A 125 7.42 -12.76 -0.17
CA LEU A 125 6.69 -11.65 -0.77
C LEU A 125 5.77 -12.06 -1.94
N GLY A 126 5.49 -13.37 -2.08
CA GLY A 126 4.64 -13.87 -3.16
C GLY A 126 3.20 -13.39 -3.03
N GLU A 127 2.55 -13.17 -4.16
CA GLU A 127 1.17 -12.70 -4.22
C GLU A 127 0.17 -13.73 -3.67
N ASP A 128 0.57 -14.98 -3.51
CA ASP A 128 -0.23 -16.05 -2.93
C ASP A 128 -0.26 -16.02 -1.40
N ASP A 129 0.53 -15.16 -0.75
CA ASP A 129 0.49 -14.95 0.70
C ASP A 129 -0.64 -13.99 1.05
N ILE A 130 -1.88 -14.44 0.86
CA ILE A 130 -3.07 -13.64 1.10
C ILE A 130 -4.25 -14.52 1.48
N GLU A 131 -4.99 -14.10 2.52
CA GLU A 131 -6.32 -14.60 2.80
C GLU A 131 -7.30 -13.44 2.67
N ARG A 132 -8.34 -13.62 1.86
CA ARG A 132 -9.39 -12.62 1.65
C ARG A 132 -10.64 -13.02 2.43
N PHE A 133 -11.24 -12.06 3.14
CA PHE A 133 -12.43 -12.28 3.97
C PHE A 133 -13.68 -11.64 3.38
N GLU A 134 -13.53 -10.44 2.82
CA GLU A 134 -14.61 -9.73 2.15
C GLU A 134 -14.03 -9.11 0.88
N ASP A 135 -14.65 -9.38 -0.25
CA ASP A 135 -14.20 -8.86 -1.53
C ASP A 135 -15.43 -8.49 -2.39
N ASN A 136 -15.62 -7.21 -2.59
CA ASN A 136 -16.75 -6.68 -3.37
C ASN A 136 -16.65 -6.99 -4.87
N TYR A 137 -15.54 -7.57 -5.32
CA TYR A 137 -15.28 -7.84 -6.73
C TYR A 137 -15.37 -9.32 -7.09
N GLY A 138 -15.76 -10.18 -6.15
CA GLY A 138 -16.02 -11.59 -6.41
C GLY A 138 -14.79 -12.45 -6.69
N ARG A 139 -13.65 -12.08 -6.14
CA ARG A 139 -12.39 -12.85 -6.35
C ARG A 139 -12.15 -13.87 -5.27
#